data_4ebeecdc63f0fc3819c98f9bc7f7f58c
#
_entry.id   4ebeecdc63f0fc3819c98f9bc7f7f58c
#
_cell.length_a   1.000
_cell.length_b   1.000
_cell.length_c   1.000
_cell.angle_alpha   90.00
_cell.angle_beta   90.00
_cell.angle_gamma   90.00
#
_symmetry.space_group_name_H-M   'P 1'
#
loop_
_entity.id
_entity.type
_entity.pdbx_description
1 polymer ?
#
loop_
_entity_poly.entity_id
_entity_poly.type
_entity_poly.pdbx_seq_one_letter_code
_entity_poly.pdbx_strand_id
1 'polypeptide(L)'
;MPLVPLRPVLDAAVQYGYAQGAFNVNAVAQAEAVIAVHEMFRSPVILQGADLANAFMGGRTDFQNGTLEDKKKGAKNIAEAVKKFAAKTAIPVVLHLDHGKNFDSCAAAIEGGYTSVMIDGSSLPFEENVELTREVVKYAHAQGVSVEGELGVLAGVEDHVFAANSTYTNPMSAIEFFKKTGVDALAISYGTMHGASKGKDVKLRREIPTAIRECMNHEGIQGALVSHGSSTVPRYIVDEINALGGDIQNAYGISKAELKAAIPCGISKINVDTDIRLAVTRNFRELFRDHPELKEDSRLSGVWKLLDENRSAFDPRVFLPPVMDTVMFGTGDDGSVAQLTNAMRQGVKEAVGSLIVEFGSVGRAPLVEMTSLEDMTVRYKEG
;
A
#
# COMPACT_ATOMS: atom_id res chain seq x y z
N MET A 1 -19.10 12.39 -1.36
CA MET A 1 -18.62 11.14 -0.73
C MET A 1 -17.11 11.11 -0.81
N PRO A 2 -16.37 10.84 0.25
CA PRO A 2 -14.91 10.92 0.20
C PRO A 2 -14.20 9.69 -0.41
N LEU A 3 -14.90 8.55 -0.60
CA LEU A 3 -14.36 7.41 -1.36
C LEU A 3 -14.40 7.71 -2.86
N VAL A 4 -13.20 7.76 -3.45
CA VAL A 4 -12.98 8.12 -4.86
C VAL A 4 -12.15 7.04 -5.57
N PRO A 5 -12.23 6.88 -6.90
CA PRO A 5 -11.28 6.07 -7.65
C PRO A 5 -9.86 6.64 -7.55
N LEU A 6 -8.85 5.82 -7.89
CA LEU A 6 -7.45 6.22 -7.82
C LEU A 6 -7.09 7.31 -8.84
N ARG A 7 -7.68 7.24 -10.05
CA ARG A 7 -7.34 8.11 -11.17
C ARG A 7 -7.34 9.61 -10.83
N PRO A 8 -8.40 10.21 -10.25
CA PRO A 8 -8.42 11.63 -9.92
C PRO A 8 -7.32 12.04 -8.94
N VAL A 9 -6.95 11.17 -7.99
CA VAL A 9 -5.86 11.43 -7.04
C VAL A 9 -4.51 11.47 -7.75
N LEU A 10 -4.27 10.55 -8.67
CA LEU A 10 -3.02 10.50 -9.43
C LEU A 10 -2.95 11.56 -10.53
N ASP A 11 -4.06 11.93 -11.16
CA ASP A 11 -4.12 13.05 -12.11
C ASP A 11 -3.69 14.36 -11.41
N ALA A 12 -4.15 14.60 -10.18
CA ALA A 12 -3.69 15.74 -9.38
C ALA A 12 -2.20 15.63 -9.04
N ALA A 13 -1.70 14.44 -8.69
CA ALA A 13 -0.29 14.24 -8.38
C ALA A 13 0.62 14.53 -9.59
N VAL A 14 0.23 14.06 -10.78
CA VAL A 14 0.92 14.35 -12.05
C VAL A 14 0.88 15.83 -12.37
N GLN A 15 -0.31 16.43 -12.31
CA GLN A 15 -0.52 17.82 -12.69
C GLN A 15 0.24 18.83 -11.80
N TYR A 16 0.31 18.53 -10.50
CA TYR A 16 0.88 19.45 -9.50
C TYR A 16 2.29 19.03 -9.02
N GLY A 17 2.87 17.99 -9.61
CA GLY A 17 4.27 17.59 -9.41
C GLY A 17 4.59 17.11 -8.00
N TYR A 18 3.74 16.28 -7.40
CA TYR A 18 4.00 15.58 -6.14
C TYR A 18 3.78 14.07 -6.29
N ALA A 19 4.17 13.28 -5.31
CA ALA A 19 3.77 11.89 -5.27
C ALA A 19 2.79 11.64 -4.11
N GLN A 20 1.75 10.83 -4.37
CA GLN A 20 0.88 10.34 -3.33
C GLN A 20 1.42 9.05 -2.74
N GLY A 21 1.65 9.04 -1.43
CA GLY A 21 1.99 7.81 -0.71
C GLY A 21 0.79 6.86 -0.69
N ALA A 22 1.06 5.58 -0.93
CA ALA A 22 0.09 4.49 -0.81
C ALA A 22 0.55 3.53 0.30
N PHE A 23 -0.31 3.31 1.29
CA PHE A 23 0.06 2.74 2.57
C PHE A 23 -0.69 1.45 2.84
N ASN A 24 0.07 0.35 3.02
CA ASN A 24 -0.50 -0.96 3.30
C ASN A 24 -1.08 -1.04 4.72
N VAL A 25 -2.30 -1.54 4.81
CA VAL A 25 -3.02 -1.75 6.06
C VAL A 25 -3.44 -3.22 6.20
N ASN A 26 -3.30 -3.74 7.41
CA ASN A 26 -3.63 -5.12 7.76
C ASN A 26 -4.65 -5.20 8.91
N ALA A 27 -5.13 -4.05 9.38
CA ALA A 27 -6.08 -3.94 10.48
C ALA A 27 -6.95 -2.68 10.34
N VAL A 28 -8.16 -2.71 10.86
CA VAL A 28 -9.10 -1.57 10.86
C VAL A 28 -8.48 -0.35 11.55
N ALA A 29 -7.79 -0.55 12.68
CA ALA A 29 -7.14 0.53 13.40
C ALA A 29 -5.98 1.20 12.63
N GLN A 30 -5.28 0.45 11.77
CA GLN A 30 -4.28 1.03 10.87
C GLN A 30 -4.95 1.92 9.82
N ALA A 31 -6.04 1.46 9.20
CA ALA A 31 -6.77 2.25 8.22
C ALA A 31 -7.29 3.57 8.82
N GLU A 32 -7.85 3.51 10.03
CA GLU A 32 -8.28 4.70 10.77
C GLU A 32 -7.14 5.68 10.99
N ALA A 33 -5.99 5.19 11.46
CA ALA A 33 -4.82 6.02 11.74
C ALA A 33 -4.24 6.66 10.48
N VAL A 34 -4.19 5.93 9.35
CA VAL A 34 -3.74 6.47 8.06
C VAL A 34 -4.67 7.60 7.60
N ILE A 35 -5.99 7.42 7.66
CA ILE A 35 -6.96 8.49 7.30
C ILE A 35 -6.78 9.70 8.22
N ALA A 36 -6.71 9.48 9.53
CA ALA A 36 -6.59 10.56 10.52
C ALA A 36 -5.32 11.42 10.31
N VAL A 37 -4.18 10.79 10.02
CA VAL A 37 -2.95 11.56 9.78
C VAL A 37 -3.00 12.31 8.44
N HIS A 38 -3.59 11.75 7.38
CA HIS A 38 -3.79 12.47 6.13
C HIS A 38 -4.74 13.66 6.28
N GLU A 39 -5.78 13.52 7.10
CA GLU A 39 -6.69 14.61 7.41
C GLU A 39 -5.97 15.77 8.10
N MET A 40 -5.10 15.48 9.09
CA MET A 40 -4.26 16.50 9.76
C MET A 40 -3.39 17.28 8.77
N PHE A 41 -2.84 16.61 7.76
CA PHE A 41 -2.02 17.21 6.72
C PHE A 41 -2.81 17.72 5.51
N ARG A 42 -4.14 17.57 5.48
CA ARG A 42 -5.00 17.88 4.34
C ARG A 42 -4.47 17.23 3.04
N SER A 43 -4.02 16.00 3.13
CA SER A 43 -3.47 15.21 2.03
C SER A 43 -4.53 14.21 1.53
N PRO A 44 -4.61 13.90 0.22
CA PRO A 44 -5.37 12.73 -0.24
C PRO A 44 -4.83 11.46 0.39
N VAL A 45 -5.62 10.41 0.48
CA VAL A 45 -5.17 9.15 1.06
C VAL A 45 -5.37 7.97 0.09
N ILE A 46 -4.34 7.14 -0.03
CA ILE A 46 -4.43 5.82 -0.67
C ILE A 46 -4.14 4.78 0.42
N LEU A 47 -5.20 4.09 0.84
CA LEU A 47 -5.10 2.88 1.63
C LEU A 47 -4.96 1.70 0.69
N GLN A 48 -4.05 0.78 0.97
CA GLN A 48 -3.94 -0.42 0.15
C GLN A 48 -3.85 -1.69 1.00
N GLY A 49 -4.30 -2.81 0.43
CA GLY A 49 -4.21 -4.13 1.01
C GLY A 49 -3.88 -5.13 -0.07
N ALA A 50 -2.82 -5.91 0.16
CA ALA A 50 -2.47 -7.02 -0.71
C ALA A 50 -3.45 -8.20 -0.54
N ASP A 51 -3.40 -9.14 -1.46
CA ASP A 51 -4.24 -10.33 -1.45
C ASP A 51 -4.14 -11.12 -0.12
N LEU A 52 -2.92 -11.26 0.42
CA LEU A 52 -2.71 -11.92 1.71
C LEU A 52 -3.19 -11.08 2.90
N ALA A 53 -3.13 -9.75 2.80
CA ALA A 53 -3.73 -8.86 3.80
C ALA A 53 -5.25 -9.03 3.83
N ASN A 54 -5.89 -9.17 2.67
CA ASN A 54 -7.33 -9.45 2.60
C ASN A 54 -7.66 -10.80 3.25
N ALA A 55 -6.88 -11.86 3.00
CA ALA A 55 -7.10 -13.16 3.65
C ALA A 55 -7.00 -13.03 5.19
N PHE A 56 -6.00 -12.31 5.69
CA PHE A 56 -5.84 -12.03 7.12
C PHE A 56 -7.02 -11.23 7.68
N MET A 57 -7.42 -10.16 7.01
CA MET A 57 -8.59 -9.35 7.39
C MET A 57 -9.92 -10.09 7.25
N GLY A 58 -9.95 -11.22 6.53
CA GLY A 58 -11.05 -12.18 6.49
C GLY A 58 -11.14 -13.07 7.73
N GLY A 59 -10.14 -13.03 8.61
CA GLY A 59 -10.03 -13.86 9.83
C GLY A 59 -9.14 -15.08 9.67
N ARG A 60 -8.39 -15.18 8.56
CA ARG A 60 -7.47 -16.30 8.32
C ARG A 60 -6.11 -16.03 8.96
N THR A 61 -5.82 -16.65 10.12
CA THR A 61 -4.51 -16.51 10.78
C THR A 61 -3.36 -17.11 9.96
N ASP A 62 -3.61 -18.24 9.29
CA ASP A 62 -2.73 -18.83 8.28
C ASP A 62 -3.02 -18.19 6.91
N PHE A 63 -2.74 -16.89 6.80
CA PHE A 63 -3.09 -16.07 5.64
C PHE A 63 -2.32 -16.44 4.36
N GLN A 64 -1.15 -17.08 4.48
CA GLN A 64 -0.39 -17.62 3.35
C GLN A 64 -1.20 -18.65 2.55
N ASN A 65 -2.07 -19.41 3.23
CA ASN A 65 -2.97 -20.39 2.65
C ASN A 65 -4.43 -19.88 2.57
N GLY A 66 -4.61 -18.56 2.48
CA GLY A 66 -5.92 -17.93 2.37
C GLY A 66 -6.64 -18.28 1.06
N THR A 67 -7.90 -18.68 1.18
CA THR A 67 -8.77 -18.99 0.04
C THR A 67 -9.31 -17.70 -0.60
N LEU A 68 -9.88 -17.80 -1.80
CA LEU A 68 -10.58 -16.68 -2.44
C LEU A 68 -11.73 -16.16 -1.57
N GLU A 69 -12.43 -17.05 -0.85
CA GLU A 69 -13.52 -16.67 0.06
C GLU A 69 -13.00 -15.88 1.28
N ASP A 70 -11.86 -16.27 1.86
CA ASP A 70 -11.21 -15.51 2.92
C ASP A 70 -10.85 -14.10 2.43
N LYS A 71 -10.32 -13.97 1.21
CA LYS A 71 -9.97 -12.69 0.58
C LYS A 71 -11.21 -11.83 0.32
N LYS A 72 -12.29 -12.39 -0.21
CA LYS A 72 -13.57 -11.69 -0.41
C LYS A 72 -14.13 -11.14 0.90
N LYS A 73 -14.13 -11.96 1.95
CA LYS A 73 -14.57 -11.57 3.28
C LYS A 73 -13.73 -10.43 3.84
N GLY A 74 -12.41 -10.51 3.72
CA GLY A 74 -11.49 -9.47 4.20
C GLY A 74 -11.62 -8.18 3.42
N ALA A 75 -11.72 -8.24 2.09
CA ALA A 75 -11.97 -7.07 1.25
C ALA A 75 -13.25 -6.34 1.67
N LYS A 76 -14.33 -7.07 1.94
CA LYS A 76 -15.58 -6.50 2.44
C LYS A 76 -15.41 -5.87 3.83
N ASN A 77 -14.76 -6.57 4.76
CA ASN A 77 -14.55 -6.09 6.13
C ASN A 77 -13.81 -4.74 6.15
N ILE A 78 -12.69 -4.64 5.42
CA ILE A 78 -11.90 -3.41 5.38
C ILE A 78 -12.64 -2.29 4.64
N ALA A 79 -13.32 -2.60 3.54
CA ALA A 79 -14.08 -1.61 2.79
C ALA A 79 -15.24 -1.01 3.60
N GLU A 80 -15.96 -1.82 4.37
CA GLU A 80 -17.02 -1.34 5.28
C GLU A 80 -16.47 -0.43 6.38
N ALA A 81 -15.29 -0.77 6.95
CA ALA A 81 -14.63 0.05 7.94
C ALA A 81 -14.14 1.38 7.33
N VAL A 82 -13.47 1.32 6.20
CA VAL A 82 -12.98 2.51 5.47
C VAL A 82 -14.13 3.43 5.06
N LYS A 83 -15.25 2.90 4.59
CA LYS A 83 -16.47 3.70 4.30
C LYS A 83 -16.95 4.49 5.51
N LYS A 84 -16.93 3.88 6.71
CA LYS A 84 -17.34 4.55 7.95
C LYS A 84 -16.38 5.69 8.33
N PHE A 85 -15.08 5.50 8.16
CA PHE A 85 -14.08 6.53 8.44
C PHE A 85 -14.10 7.62 7.37
N ALA A 86 -14.17 7.24 6.10
CA ALA A 86 -14.27 8.16 4.98
C ALA A 86 -15.51 9.07 5.07
N ALA A 87 -16.63 8.59 5.60
CA ALA A 87 -17.84 9.40 5.80
C ALA A 87 -17.65 10.55 6.80
N LYS A 88 -16.60 10.52 7.62
CA LYS A 88 -16.30 11.53 8.65
C LYS A 88 -15.25 12.55 8.24
N THR A 89 -14.63 12.39 7.09
CA THR A 89 -13.59 13.29 6.58
C THR A 89 -13.99 13.93 5.26
N ALA A 90 -13.37 15.06 4.92
CA ALA A 90 -13.56 15.77 3.66
C ALA A 90 -12.45 15.51 2.63
N ILE A 91 -11.38 14.79 3.02
CA ILE A 91 -10.30 14.48 2.09
C ILE A 91 -10.66 13.30 1.19
N PRO A 92 -10.16 13.24 -0.05
CA PRO A 92 -10.38 12.08 -0.92
C PRO A 92 -9.69 10.83 -0.37
N VAL A 93 -10.42 9.71 -0.34
CA VAL A 93 -9.97 8.42 0.16
C VAL A 93 -10.05 7.38 -0.96
N VAL A 94 -8.96 6.70 -1.24
CA VAL A 94 -8.88 5.56 -2.16
C VAL A 94 -8.65 4.29 -1.35
N LEU A 95 -9.37 3.23 -1.70
CA LEU A 95 -9.06 1.88 -1.23
C LEU A 95 -8.61 1.04 -2.42
N HIS A 96 -7.35 0.60 -2.40
CA HIS A 96 -6.62 0.00 -3.51
C HIS A 96 -6.20 -1.44 -3.19
N LEU A 97 -6.44 -2.38 -4.12
CA LEU A 97 -5.83 -3.71 -4.07
C LEU A 97 -4.40 -3.62 -4.58
N ASP A 98 -3.44 -4.03 -3.75
CA ASP A 98 -2.02 -4.09 -4.04
C ASP A 98 -1.64 -5.51 -4.48
N HIS A 99 -0.96 -5.67 -5.61
CA HIS A 99 -0.54 -6.94 -6.20
C HIS A 99 -1.65 -8.00 -6.30
N GLY A 100 -2.74 -7.69 -7.01
CA GLY A 100 -3.73 -8.69 -7.40
C GLY A 100 -3.10 -9.75 -8.30
N LYS A 101 -3.18 -11.02 -7.90
CA LYS A 101 -2.47 -12.14 -8.56
C LYS A 101 -3.12 -12.58 -9.87
N ASN A 102 -4.43 -12.41 -9.99
CA ASN A 102 -5.22 -12.84 -11.13
C ASN A 102 -6.52 -12.05 -11.21
N PHE A 103 -7.31 -12.29 -12.24
CA PHE A 103 -8.62 -11.64 -12.43
C PHE A 103 -9.54 -11.83 -11.22
N ASP A 104 -9.63 -13.04 -10.66
CA ASP A 104 -10.54 -13.33 -9.54
C ASP A 104 -10.19 -12.54 -8.28
N SER A 105 -8.91 -12.31 -8.01
CA SER A 105 -8.45 -11.46 -6.91
C SER A 105 -8.91 -10.01 -7.08
N CYS A 106 -8.78 -9.47 -8.31
CA CYS A 106 -9.23 -8.12 -8.63
C CYS A 106 -10.75 -8.00 -8.54
N ALA A 107 -11.48 -8.95 -9.11
CA ALA A 107 -12.95 -9.00 -9.05
C ALA A 107 -13.44 -9.09 -7.59
N ALA A 108 -12.82 -9.95 -6.77
CA ALA A 108 -13.15 -10.08 -5.36
C ALA A 108 -12.96 -8.78 -4.57
N ALA A 109 -11.90 -8.02 -4.84
CA ALA A 109 -11.66 -6.73 -4.21
C ALA A 109 -12.71 -5.68 -4.65
N ILE A 110 -13.04 -5.62 -5.94
CA ILE A 110 -14.05 -4.71 -6.49
C ILE A 110 -15.42 -5.01 -5.89
N GLU A 111 -15.84 -6.29 -5.88
CA GLU A 111 -17.07 -6.74 -5.25
C GLU A 111 -17.11 -6.44 -3.75
N GLY A 112 -15.95 -6.47 -3.07
CA GLY A 112 -15.79 -6.09 -1.67
C GLY A 112 -15.96 -4.60 -1.41
N GLY A 113 -15.81 -3.74 -2.45
CA GLY A 113 -15.98 -2.29 -2.36
C GLY A 113 -14.68 -1.48 -2.47
N TYR A 114 -13.64 -2.06 -3.04
CA TYR A 114 -12.42 -1.35 -3.42
C TYR A 114 -12.71 -0.38 -4.57
N THR A 115 -12.04 0.78 -4.55
CA THR A 115 -12.21 1.82 -5.58
C THR A 115 -11.09 1.84 -6.60
N SER A 116 -10.09 0.99 -6.38
CA SER A 116 -8.97 0.76 -7.31
C SER A 116 -8.39 -0.64 -7.09
N VAL A 117 -7.85 -1.22 -8.16
CA VAL A 117 -7.16 -2.51 -8.11
C VAL A 117 -5.88 -2.48 -8.92
N MET A 118 -4.87 -3.22 -8.48
CA MET A 118 -3.71 -3.53 -9.29
C MET A 118 -3.76 -4.99 -9.72
N ILE A 119 -3.42 -5.22 -10.99
CA ILE A 119 -3.16 -6.55 -11.55
C ILE A 119 -1.67 -6.67 -11.86
N ASP A 120 -1.01 -7.65 -11.24
CA ASP A 120 0.41 -7.90 -11.41
C ASP A 120 0.64 -9.09 -12.37
N GLY A 121 0.79 -8.76 -13.65
CA GLY A 121 1.20 -9.69 -14.70
C GLY A 121 2.68 -9.58 -15.08
N SER A 122 3.51 -8.88 -14.28
CA SER A 122 4.91 -8.54 -14.62
C SER A 122 5.80 -9.77 -14.85
N SER A 123 5.47 -10.91 -14.26
CA SER A 123 6.16 -12.19 -14.44
C SER A 123 5.79 -12.94 -15.74
N LEU A 124 4.73 -12.50 -16.42
CA LEU A 124 4.24 -13.09 -17.67
C LEU A 124 4.98 -12.50 -18.89
N PRO A 125 4.98 -13.19 -20.04
CA PRO A 125 5.33 -12.57 -21.32
C PRO A 125 4.51 -11.31 -21.60
N PHE A 126 5.08 -10.33 -22.27
CA PHE A 126 4.46 -9.01 -22.49
C PHE A 126 3.01 -9.08 -23.00
N GLU A 127 2.74 -9.87 -24.02
CA GLU A 127 1.39 -9.97 -24.62
C GLU A 127 0.39 -10.65 -23.67
N GLU A 128 0.83 -11.62 -22.86
CA GLU A 128 -0.01 -12.26 -21.84
C GLU A 128 -0.33 -11.28 -20.69
N ASN A 129 0.64 -10.48 -20.27
CA ASN A 129 0.42 -9.41 -19.29
C ASN A 129 -0.56 -8.36 -19.84
N VAL A 130 -0.42 -7.95 -21.11
CA VAL A 130 -1.36 -7.03 -21.78
C VAL A 130 -2.77 -7.60 -21.80
N GLU A 131 -2.94 -8.88 -22.16
CA GLU A 131 -4.26 -9.51 -22.24
C GLU A 131 -4.93 -9.58 -20.87
N LEU A 132 -4.21 -10.09 -19.85
CA LEU A 132 -4.69 -10.16 -18.48
C LEU A 132 -5.08 -8.77 -17.95
N THR A 133 -4.21 -7.77 -18.15
CA THR A 133 -4.45 -6.41 -17.66
C THR A 133 -5.66 -5.79 -18.36
N ARG A 134 -5.81 -5.98 -19.67
CA ARG A 134 -6.95 -5.48 -20.44
C ARG A 134 -8.27 -6.10 -19.98
N GLU A 135 -8.28 -7.39 -19.64
CA GLU A 135 -9.46 -8.06 -19.08
C GLU A 135 -9.89 -7.40 -17.76
N VAL A 136 -8.95 -7.15 -16.86
CA VAL A 136 -9.21 -6.47 -15.58
C VAL A 136 -9.67 -5.03 -15.80
N VAL A 137 -9.02 -4.28 -16.69
CA VAL A 137 -9.41 -2.89 -17.04
C VAL A 137 -10.86 -2.85 -17.52
N LYS A 138 -11.24 -3.73 -18.44
CA LYS A 138 -12.63 -3.79 -18.96
C LYS A 138 -13.64 -4.03 -17.84
N TYR A 139 -13.34 -4.94 -16.92
CA TYR A 139 -14.23 -5.27 -15.80
C TYR A 139 -14.31 -4.12 -14.77
N ALA A 140 -13.19 -3.55 -14.41
CA ALA A 140 -13.07 -2.50 -13.40
C ALA A 140 -13.66 -1.16 -13.89
N HIS A 141 -13.30 -0.71 -15.10
CA HIS A 141 -13.78 0.55 -15.67
C HIS A 141 -15.29 0.55 -15.87
N ALA A 142 -15.90 -0.60 -16.16
CA ALA A 142 -17.37 -0.72 -16.22
C ALA A 142 -18.05 -0.41 -14.88
N GLN A 143 -17.31 -0.38 -13.78
CA GLN A 143 -17.77 -0.07 -12.42
C GLN A 143 -17.15 1.23 -11.86
N GLY A 144 -16.42 1.98 -12.69
CA GLY A 144 -15.75 3.23 -12.32
C GLY A 144 -14.51 3.03 -11.45
N VAL A 145 -14.02 1.80 -11.31
CA VAL A 145 -12.86 1.43 -10.52
C VAL A 145 -11.59 1.59 -11.36
N SER A 146 -10.58 2.28 -10.84
CA SER A 146 -9.31 2.49 -11.53
C SER A 146 -8.42 1.25 -11.48
N VAL A 147 -7.55 1.10 -12.50
CA VAL A 147 -6.63 -0.05 -12.61
C VAL A 147 -5.18 0.40 -12.69
N GLU A 148 -4.34 -0.26 -11.91
CA GLU A 148 -2.88 -0.21 -11.99
C GLU A 148 -2.39 -1.51 -12.61
N GLY A 149 -1.43 -1.43 -13.55
CA GLY A 149 -0.71 -2.57 -14.08
C GLY A 149 0.76 -2.53 -13.65
N GLU A 150 1.54 -3.57 -13.96
CA GLU A 150 2.97 -3.60 -13.71
C GLU A 150 3.75 -4.09 -14.93
N LEU A 151 4.89 -3.45 -15.18
CA LEU A 151 5.81 -3.80 -16.25
C LEU A 151 7.27 -3.71 -15.80
N GLY A 152 8.01 -4.80 -16.02
CA GLY A 152 9.33 -5.03 -15.43
C GLY A 152 9.20 -5.76 -14.09
N VAL A 153 10.20 -6.54 -13.75
CA VAL A 153 10.18 -7.40 -12.54
C VAL A 153 11.03 -6.74 -11.46
N LEU A 154 10.48 -6.61 -10.25
CA LEU A 154 11.21 -6.15 -9.07
C LEU A 154 11.73 -7.36 -8.29
N ALA A 155 13.04 -7.39 -8.01
CA ALA A 155 13.63 -8.40 -7.14
C ALA A 155 13.16 -8.23 -5.68
N GLY A 156 13.21 -9.30 -4.91
CA GLY A 156 12.87 -9.34 -3.49
C GLY A 156 11.63 -10.13 -3.18
N VAL A 157 11.10 -9.95 -1.98
CA VAL A 157 9.91 -10.64 -1.47
C VAL A 157 8.94 -9.64 -0.90
N GLU A 158 7.71 -9.65 -1.38
CA GLU A 158 6.58 -8.92 -0.80
C GLU A 158 5.33 -9.80 -0.87
N ASP A 159 4.82 -10.16 0.29
CA ASP A 159 3.73 -11.13 0.44
C ASP A 159 3.95 -12.41 -0.41
N HIS A 160 3.22 -12.59 -1.51
CA HIS A 160 3.35 -13.75 -2.42
C HIS A 160 4.21 -13.46 -3.66
N VAL A 161 4.68 -12.23 -3.82
CA VAL A 161 5.56 -11.84 -4.94
C VAL A 161 7.00 -12.16 -4.59
N PHE A 162 7.66 -12.96 -5.41
CA PHE A 162 9.08 -13.29 -5.28
C PHE A 162 9.77 -13.23 -6.62
N ALA A 163 10.89 -12.52 -6.69
CA ALA A 163 11.79 -12.55 -7.83
C ALA A 163 13.26 -12.48 -7.37
N ALA A 164 14.08 -13.31 -7.95
CA ALA A 164 15.53 -13.34 -7.66
C ALA A 164 16.27 -12.16 -8.29
N ASN A 165 15.81 -11.66 -9.45
CA ASN A 165 16.45 -10.60 -10.20
C ASN A 165 15.40 -9.58 -10.68
N SER A 166 15.82 -8.32 -10.81
CA SER A 166 15.02 -7.27 -11.43
C SER A 166 15.26 -7.20 -12.93
N THR A 167 14.19 -6.84 -13.67
CA THR A 167 14.30 -6.40 -15.07
C THR A 167 13.77 -4.98 -15.17
N TYR A 168 14.57 -4.05 -15.69
CA TYR A 168 14.16 -2.66 -15.83
C TYR A 168 13.06 -2.50 -16.88
N THR A 169 12.12 -1.60 -16.62
CA THR A 169 11.05 -1.29 -17.56
C THR A 169 11.61 -0.58 -18.80
N ASN A 170 11.33 -1.12 -19.99
CA ASN A 170 11.65 -0.47 -21.24
C ASN A 170 10.64 0.66 -21.52
N PRO A 171 11.09 1.92 -21.76
CA PRO A 171 10.16 3.03 -21.98
C PRO A 171 9.20 2.84 -23.15
N MET A 172 9.64 2.26 -24.26
CA MET A 172 8.76 2.02 -25.43
C MET A 172 7.73 0.95 -25.13
N SER A 173 8.09 -0.11 -24.40
CA SER A 173 7.14 -1.13 -23.96
C SER A 173 6.12 -0.54 -22.97
N ALA A 174 6.50 0.42 -22.12
CA ALA A 174 5.57 1.10 -21.23
C ALA A 174 4.51 1.89 -22.01
N ILE A 175 4.90 2.59 -23.08
CA ILE A 175 3.99 3.33 -23.96
C ILE A 175 3.02 2.38 -24.68
N GLU A 176 3.56 1.28 -25.19
CA GLU A 176 2.75 0.24 -25.85
C GLU A 176 1.75 -0.38 -24.87
N PHE A 177 2.18 -0.64 -23.62
CA PHE A 177 1.35 -1.20 -22.56
C PHE A 177 0.16 -0.28 -22.24
N PHE A 178 0.39 1.02 -22.00
CA PHE A 178 -0.68 1.99 -21.81
C PHE A 178 -1.68 1.99 -22.96
N LYS A 179 -1.19 2.03 -24.22
CA LYS A 179 -2.03 2.06 -25.41
C LYS A 179 -2.88 0.80 -25.61
N LYS A 180 -2.31 -0.37 -25.28
CA LYS A 180 -2.98 -1.66 -25.45
C LYS A 180 -3.95 -1.98 -24.33
N THR A 181 -3.66 -1.55 -23.11
CA THR A 181 -4.44 -1.95 -21.92
C THR A 181 -5.42 -0.89 -21.46
N GLY A 182 -5.10 0.39 -21.61
CA GLY A 182 -5.89 1.50 -21.08
C GLY A 182 -5.82 1.64 -19.56
N VAL A 183 -4.75 1.15 -18.90
CA VAL A 183 -4.56 1.31 -17.44
C VAL A 183 -4.45 2.77 -17.03
N ASP A 184 -4.87 3.08 -15.81
CA ASP A 184 -4.78 4.42 -15.21
C ASP A 184 -3.40 4.72 -14.64
N ALA A 185 -2.69 3.67 -14.19
CA ALA A 185 -1.37 3.77 -13.61
C ALA A 185 -0.50 2.55 -13.96
N LEU A 186 0.80 2.76 -14.03
CA LEU A 186 1.76 1.70 -14.34
C LEU A 186 2.89 1.69 -13.29
N ALA A 187 2.99 0.58 -12.57
CA ALA A 187 4.16 0.28 -11.75
C ALA A 187 5.34 -0.07 -12.66
N ILE A 188 6.49 0.59 -12.40
CA ILE A 188 7.69 0.45 -13.22
C ILE A 188 8.88 0.00 -12.39
N SER A 189 9.71 -0.84 -12.98
CA SER A 189 10.99 -1.26 -12.40
C SER A 189 12.11 -0.33 -12.85
N TYR A 190 12.69 0.41 -11.91
CA TYR A 190 13.76 1.38 -12.16
C TYR A 190 14.85 1.38 -11.07
N GLY A 191 14.98 0.25 -10.35
CA GLY A 191 16.02 0.02 -9.35
C GLY A 191 15.51 -0.08 -7.91
N THR A 192 14.20 -0.03 -7.70
CA THR A 192 13.59 -0.40 -6.43
C THR A 192 13.52 -1.93 -6.27
N MET A 193 13.32 -2.40 -5.03
CA MET A 193 13.26 -3.81 -4.69
C MET A 193 12.22 -4.03 -3.58
N HIS A 194 11.54 -5.15 -3.61
CA HIS A 194 10.62 -5.55 -2.53
C HIS A 194 11.34 -5.94 -1.23
N GLY A 195 10.63 -5.83 -0.10
CA GLY A 195 11.10 -6.24 1.22
C GLY A 195 12.04 -5.27 1.91
N ALA A 196 12.59 -5.70 3.07
CA ALA A 196 13.42 -4.87 3.94
C ALA A 196 14.93 -4.97 3.65
N SER A 197 15.38 -5.85 2.78
CA SER A 197 16.81 -6.10 2.51
C SER A 197 17.20 -5.64 1.10
N LYS A 198 17.18 -4.33 0.87
CA LYS A 198 17.42 -3.75 -0.47
C LYS A 198 18.90 -3.45 -0.79
N GLY A 199 19.79 -3.71 0.17
CA GLY A 199 21.21 -3.32 0.08
C GLY A 199 21.46 -1.90 0.56
N LYS A 200 22.75 -1.60 0.81
CA LYS A 200 23.20 -0.25 1.20
C LYS A 200 23.34 0.62 -0.06
N ASP A 201 23.00 1.89 0.05
CA ASP A 201 23.27 2.91 -0.98
C ASP A 201 22.62 2.63 -2.35
N VAL A 202 21.40 2.10 -2.37
CA VAL A 202 20.63 1.89 -3.60
C VAL A 202 20.46 3.20 -4.35
N LYS A 203 20.79 3.18 -5.65
CA LYS A 203 20.61 4.31 -6.58
C LYS A 203 19.52 3.97 -7.60
N LEU A 204 18.53 4.83 -7.66
CA LEU A 204 17.41 4.68 -8.59
C LEU A 204 17.80 5.15 -10.00
N ARG A 205 17.39 4.41 -11.01
CA ARG A 205 17.60 4.70 -12.43
C ARG A 205 16.55 5.70 -12.92
N ARG A 206 16.67 6.95 -12.46
CA ARG A 206 15.69 8.03 -12.69
C ARG A 206 15.49 8.40 -14.15
N GLU A 207 16.47 8.10 -15.00
CA GLU A 207 16.34 8.21 -16.46
C GLU A 207 15.20 7.37 -17.04
N ILE A 208 14.81 6.25 -16.40
CA ILE A 208 13.70 5.39 -16.86
C ILE A 208 12.35 6.10 -16.71
N PRO A 209 11.91 6.53 -15.52
CA PRO A 209 10.64 7.27 -15.40
C PRO A 209 10.65 8.57 -16.19
N THR A 210 11.80 9.28 -16.30
CA THR A 210 11.90 10.49 -17.11
C THR A 210 11.60 10.19 -18.59
N ALA A 211 12.24 9.18 -19.17
CA ALA A 211 12.01 8.81 -20.55
C ALA A 211 10.56 8.35 -20.81
N ILE A 212 9.99 7.56 -19.89
CA ILE A 212 8.58 7.14 -20.00
C ILE A 212 7.65 8.35 -19.96
N ARG A 213 7.84 9.28 -19.02
CA ARG A 213 7.00 10.47 -18.88
C ARG A 213 7.08 11.38 -20.11
N GLU A 214 8.28 11.59 -20.65
CA GLU A 214 8.46 12.37 -21.87
C GLU A 214 7.76 11.72 -23.07
N CYS A 215 7.88 10.42 -23.24
CA CYS A 215 7.18 9.68 -24.28
C CYS A 215 5.65 9.74 -24.09
N MET A 216 5.14 9.58 -22.86
CA MET A 216 3.71 9.73 -22.56
C MET A 216 3.19 11.13 -22.95
N ASN A 217 3.93 12.17 -22.58
CA ASN A 217 3.56 13.56 -22.93
C ASN A 217 3.54 13.79 -24.44
N HIS A 218 4.53 13.26 -25.17
CA HIS A 218 4.60 13.36 -26.64
C HIS A 218 3.41 12.66 -27.32
N GLU A 219 3.03 11.50 -26.82
CA GLU A 219 1.94 10.67 -27.37
C GLU A 219 0.54 11.06 -26.84
N GLY A 220 0.46 12.05 -25.94
CA GLY A 220 -0.80 12.47 -25.32
C GLY A 220 -1.41 11.43 -24.37
N ILE A 221 -0.61 10.47 -23.87
CA ILE A 221 -1.05 9.42 -22.96
C ILE A 221 -1.23 10.00 -21.57
N GLN A 222 -2.44 9.90 -21.04
CA GLN A 222 -2.75 10.23 -19.67
C GLN A 222 -2.59 8.98 -18.78
N GLY A 223 -1.91 9.10 -17.68
CA GLY A 223 -1.66 8.02 -16.73
C GLY A 223 -0.55 8.38 -15.74
N ALA A 224 -0.43 7.60 -14.70
CA ALA A 224 0.54 7.82 -13.64
C ALA A 224 1.63 6.74 -13.62
N LEU A 225 2.84 7.09 -13.17
CA LEU A 225 3.91 6.13 -12.91
C LEU A 225 4.01 5.86 -11.41
N VAL A 226 4.14 4.58 -11.08
CA VAL A 226 4.13 4.10 -9.70
C VAL A 226 5.46 3.47 -9.33
N SER A 227 5.90 3.73 -8.11
CA SER A 227 7.11 3.16 -7.51
C SER A 227 6.74 2.13 -6.45
N HIS A 228 6.93 0.85 -6.76
CA HIS A 228 6.86 -0.25 -5.81
C HIS A 228 8.20 -0.50 -5.14
N GLY A 229 8.22 -1.33 -4.07
CA GLY A 229 9.44 -1.64 -3.35
C GLY A 229 10.14 -0.43 -2.74
N SER A 230 9.40 0.60 -2.36
CA SER A 230 9.92 1.93 -2.01
C SER A 230 10.01 2.22 -0.51
N SER A 231 9.78 1.24 0.35
CA SER A 231 9.94 1.42 1.80
C SER A 231 11.35 1.91 2.16
N THR A 232 11.41 2.89 3.08
CA THR A 232 12.67 3.54 3.45
C THR A 232 13.43 2.79 4.51
N VAL A 233 12.76 1.90 5.26
CA VAL A 233 13.35 1.09 6.34
C VAL A 233 14.15 1.99 7.29
N PRO A 234 13.50 2.89 8.06
CA PRO A 234 14.20 3.88 8.87
C PRO A 234 15.13 3.21 9.88
N ARG A 235 16.43 3.47 9.77
CA ARG A 235 17.45 2.79 10.57
C ARG A 235 17.23 2.96 12.07
N TYR A 236 16.81 4.16 12.50
CA TYR A 236 16.55 4.42 13.91
C TYR A 236 15.44 3.52 14.48
N ILE A 237 14.38 3.21 13.69
CA ILE A 237 13.30 2.30 14.14
C ILE A 237 13.84 0.88 14.30
N VAL A 238 14.68 0.42 13.36
CA VAL A 238 15.31 -0.91 13.44
C VAL A 238 16.21 -1.01 14.69
N ASP A 239 17.00 0.03 14.95
CA ASP A 239 17.89 0.09 16.13
C ASP A 239 17.09 0.11 17.45
N GLU A 240 15.98 0.84 17.50
CA GLU A 240 15.05 0.85 18.64
C GLU A 240 14.37 -0.51 18.83
N ILE A 241 13.89 -1.18 17.78
CA ILE A 241 13.34 -2.54 17.88
C ILE A 241 14.36 -3.49 18.48
N ASN A 242 15.62 -3.42 18.02
CA ASN A 242 16.68 -4.28 18.52
C ASN A 242 17.03 -3.96 19.99
N ALA A 243 17.06 -2.70 20.38
CA ALA A 243 17.23 -2.28 21.77
C ALA A 243 16.07 -2.75 22.68
N LEU A 244 14.88 -2.93 22.12
CA LEU A 244 13.68 -3.45 22.79
C LEU A 244 13.54 -4.98 22.70
N GLY A 245 14.64 -5.70 22.43
CA GLY A 245 14.68 -7.16 22.42
C GLY A 245 14.34 -7.82 21.07
N GLY A 246 14.24 -7.03 20.00
CA GLY A 246 14.20 -7.56 18.64
C GLY A 246 15.57 -8.03 18.14
N ASP A 247 15.61 -8.65 16.98
CA ASP A 247 16.83 -9.09 16.29
C ASP A 247 16.67 -8.96 14.78
N ILE A 248 16.52 -7.72 14.30
CA ILE A 248 16.38 -7.42 12.88
C ILE A 248 17.77 -7.11 12.31
N GLN A 249 18.26 -7.94 11.41
CA GLN A 249 19.57 -7.83 10.79
C GLN A 249 19.45 -7.43 9.33
N ASN A 250 20.47 -6.71 8.80
CA ASN A 250 20.59 -6.38 7.38
C ASN A 250 19.36 -5.71 6.73
N ALA A 251 18.61 -4.93 7.52
CA ALA A 251 17.45 -4.19 7.04
C ALA A 251 17.88 -2.82 6.48
N TYR A 252 17.68 -2.62 5.18
CA TYR A 252 18.00 -1.39 4.44
C TYR A 252 16.89 -1.12 3.42
N GLY A 253 16.51 0.14 3.27
CA GLY A 253 15.50 0.60 2.32
C GLY A 253 16.05 1.56 1.27
N ILE A 254 15.15 2.20 0.56
CA ILE A 254 15.47 3.31 -0.35
C ILE A 254 15.57 4.59 0.46
N SER A 255 16.62 5.39 0.25
CA SER A 255 16.71 6.67 0.96
C SER A 255 15.59 7.63 0.55
N LYS A 256 15.10 8.42 1.50
CA LYS A 256 14.11 9.47 1.22
C LYS A 256 14.57 10.43 0.13
N ALA A 257 15.87 10.70 0.05
CA ALA A 257 16.46 11.57 -0.98
C ALA A 257 16.31 10.98 -2.40
N GLU A 258 16.52 9.67 -2.56
CA GLU A 258 16.32 8.98 -3.85
C GLU A 258 14.85 8.99 -4.28
N LEU A 259 13.92 8.71 -3.35
CA LEU A 259 12.48 8.75 -3.62
C LEU A 259 12.03 10.17 -4.00
N LYS A 260 12.45 11.17 -3.22
CA LYS A 260 12.14 12.56 -3.50
C LYS A 260 12.67 13.02 -4.86
N ALA A 261 13.87 12.56 -5.25
CA ALA A 261 14.45 12.87 -6.54
C ALA A 261 13.78 12.14 -7.72
N ALA A 262 13.03 11.06 -7.48
CA ALA A 262 12.27 10.37 -8.52
C ALA A 262 10.93 11.07 -8.85
N ILE A 263 10.38 11.86 -7.93
CA ILE A 263 9.09 12.57 -8.13
C ILE A 263 9.13 13.50 -9.35
N PRO A 264 10.08 14.45 -9.47
CA PRO A 264 10.16 15.30 -10.67
C PRO A 264 10.49 14.53 -11.96
N CYS A 265 10.94 13.27 -11.86
CA CYS A 265 11.16 12.39 -12.99
C CYS A 265 9.88 11.68 -13.48
N GLY A 266 8.73 11.94 -12.84
CA GLY A 266 7.42 11.43 -13.28
C GLY A 266 6.76 10.42 -12.35
N ILE A 267 7.40 10.02 -11.24
CA ILE A 267 6.77 9.16 -10.23
C ILE A 267 5.68 9.94 -9.48
N SER A 268 4.45 9.40 -9.47
CA SER A 268 3.27 10.07 -8.91
C SER A 268 2.58 9.27 -7.79
N LYS A 269 2.92 8.00 -7.62
CA LYS A 269 2.49 7.14 -6.51
C LYS A 269 3.70 6.39 -5.96
N ILE A 270 3.81 6.29 -4.63
CA ILE A 270 4.91 5.59 -3.96
C ILE A 270 4.32 4.64 -2.91
N ASN A 271 4.56 3.33 -3.09
CA ASN A 271 4.07 2.29 -2.19
C ASN A 271 4.99 2.12 -1.00
N VAL A 272 4.40 2.10 0.21
CA VAL A 272 5.11 1.91 1.47
C VAL A 272 4.36 0.94 2.37
N ASP A 273 5.03 -0.14 2.76
CA ASP A 273 4.53 -1.15 3.69
C ASP A 273 5.49 -1.35 4.87
N THR A 274 6.74 -1.73 4.61
CA THR A 274 7.72 -2.11 5.63
C THR A 274 7.89 -1.04 6.72
N ASP A 275 7.86 0.24 6.38
CA ASP A 275 8.05 1.33 7.35
C ASP A 275 6.93 1.33 8.40
N ILE A 276 5.69 1.06 7.97
CA ILE A 276 4.52 0.94 8.86
C ILE A 276 4.66 -0.29 9.75
N ARG A 277 5.03 -1.43 9.18
CA ARG A 277 5.22 -2.69 9.92
C ARG A 277 6.28 -2.53 11.00
N LEU A 278 7.41 -1.91 10.68
CA LEU A 278 8.49 -1.61 11.62
C LEU A 278 8.03 -0.68 12.74
N ALA A 279 7.37 0.43 12.42
CA ALA A 279 6.92 1.40 13.41
C ALA A 279 5.88 0.81 14.38
N VAL A 280 4.94 0.00 13.87
CA VAL A 280 3.97 -0.71 14.70
C VAL A 280 4.66 -1.72 15.61
N THR A 281 5.60 -2.51 15.09
CA THR A 281 6.34 -3.51 15.89
C THR A 281 7.18 -2.85 16.98
N ARG A 282 7.85 -1.72 16.66
CA ARG A 282 8.58 -0.93 17.67
C ARG A 282 7.66 -0.49 18.78
N ASN A 283 6.48 0.05 18.46
CA ASN A 283 5.54 0.54 19.45
C ASN A 283 4.93 -0.59 20.31
N PHE A 284 4.73 -1.78 19.73
CA PHE A 284 4.32 -2.94 20.53
C PHE A 284 5.38 -3.34 21.55
N ARG A 285 6.66 -3.42 21.14
CA ARG A 285 7.75 -3.74 22.04
C ARG A 285 7.93 -2.68 23.14
N GLU A 286 7.80 -1.41 22.78
CA GLU A 286 7.84 -0.28 23.71
C GLU A 286 6.71 -0.36 24.74
N LEU A 287 5.47 -0.64 24.30
CA LEU A 287 4.32 -0.83 25.19
C LEU A 287 4.59 -1.90 26.26
N PHE A 288 5.09 -3.08 25.86
CA PHE A 288 5.38 -4.15 26.80
C PHE A 288 6.61 -3.90 27.68
N ARG A 289 7.54 -3.00 27.29
CA ARG A 289 8.61 -2.51 28.15
C ARG A 289 8.06 -1.59 29.24
N ASP A 290 7.23 -0.64 28.85
CA ASP A 290 6.72 0.42 29.73
C ASP A 290 5.58 -0.07 30.62
N HIS A 291 4.87 -1.09 30.19
CA HIS A 291 3.75 -1.75 30.87
C HIS A 291 3.99 -3.25 31.00
N PRO A 292 4.96 -3.67 31.87
CA PRO A 292 5.31 -5.08 31.99
C PRO A 292 4.17 -5.96 32.50
N GLU A 293 3.19 -5.39 33.21
CA GLU A 293 1.98 -6.07 33.66
C GLU A 293 1.13 -6.63 32.50
N LEU A 294 1.22 -6.03 31.31
CA LEU A 294 0.51 -6.49 30.12
C LEU A 294 1.04 -7.82 29.58
N LYS A 295 2.24 -8.24 29.98
CA LYS A 295 2.80 -9.56 29.62
C LYS A 295 2.04 -10.71 30.23
N GLU A 296 1.37 -10.47 31.37
CA GLU A 296 0.53 -11.42 32.08
C GLU A 296 -0.98 -11.16 31.87
N ASP A 297 -1.33 -10.15 31.08
CA ASP A 297 -2.72 -9.83 30.77
C ASP A 297 -3.40 -10.94 29.98
N SER A 298 -4.64 -11.26 30.32
CA SER A 298 -5.40 -12.39 29.75
C SER A 298 -5.61 -12.28 28.22
N ARG A 299 -5.58 -11.07 27.65
CA ARG A 299 -5.75 -10.81 26.21
C ARG A 299 -4.40 -10.59 25.51
N LEU A 300 -3.43 -9.95 26.16
CA LEU A 300 -2.19 -9.50 25.53
C LEU A 300 -0.99 -10.42 25.74
N SER A 301 -1.02 -11.33 26.72
CA SER A 301 0.08 -12.28 26.98
C SER A 301 0.45 -13.11 25.74
N GLY A 302 -0.53 -13.51 24.93
CA GLY A 302 -0.31 -14.20 23.67
C GLY A 302 0.42 -13.35 22.63
N VAL A 303 0.13 -12.05 22.56
CA VAL A 303 0.83 -11.09 21.69
C VAL A 303 2.28 -10.94 22.12
N TRP A 304 2.52 -10.76 23.43
CA TRP A 304 3.86 -10.68 23.99
C TRP A 304 4.68 -11.94 23.69
N LYS A 305 4.10 -13.12 23.91
CA LYS A 305 4.76 -14.40 23.62
C LYS A 305 5.22 -14.47 22.15
N LEU A 306 4.36 -14.12 21.21
CA LEU A 306 4.69 -14.12 19.78
C LEU A 306 5.79 -13.10 19.44
N LEU A 307 5.79 -11.91 20.06
CA LEU A 307 6.86 -10.92 19.91
C LEU A 307 8.21 -11.42 20.43
N ASP A 308 8.22 -12.11 21.56
CA ASP A 308 9.47 -12.59 22.19
C ASP A 308 10.03 -13.82 21.46
N GLU A 309 9.17 -14.72 20.97
CA GLU A 309 9.56 -15.89 20.19
C GLU A 309 10.00 -15.54 18.76
N ASN A 310 9.47 -14.47 18.17
CA ASN A 310 9.75 -14.07 16.78
C ASN A 310 10.50 -12.73 16.71
N ARG A 311 11.70 -12.69 17.31
CA ARG A 311 12.48 -11.45 17.49
C ARG A 311 12.88 -10.75 16.20
N SER A 312 13.09 -11.49 15.12
CA SER A 312 13.42 -10.97 13.80
C SER A 312 12.21 -10.55 12.95
N ALA A 313 10.99 -10.93 13.38
CA ALA A 313 9.77 -10.56 12.69
C ALA A 313 9.37 -9.10 12.99
N PHE A 314 8.88 -8.43 11.97
CA PHE A 314 8.33 -7.06 12.06
C PHE A 314 6.98 -6.93 11.37
N ASP A 315 6.38 -8.03 10.93
CA ASP A 315 5.02 -8.05 10.38
C ASP A 315 4.00 -8.19 11.51
N PRO A 316 3.13 -7.19 11.75
CA PRO A 316 2.13 -7.26 12.82
C PRO A 316 1.18 -8.45 12.71
N ARG A 317 0.97 -9.00 11.50
CA ARG A 317 0.16 -10.22 11.29
C ARG A 317 0.70 -11.44 12.03
N VAL A 318 2.00 -11.46 12.36
CA VAL A 318 2.61 -12.50 13.18
C VAL A 318 2.17 -12.42 14.64
N PHE A 319 1.91 -11.21 15.14
CA PHE A 319 1.67 -10.94 16.56
C PHE A 319 0.19 -10.76 16.92
N LEU A 320 -0.65 -10.37 15.96
CA LEU A 320 -2.05 -10.02 16.17
C LEU A 320 -3.04 -11.20 16.31
N PRO A 321 -2.74 -12.46 15.91
CA PRO A 321 -3.71 -13.56 16.01
C PRO A 321 -4.42 -13.69 17.36
N PRO A 322 -3.77 -13.49 18.53
CA PRO A 322 -4.45 -13.60 19.84
C PRO A 322 -5.54 -12.54 20.09
N VAL A 323 -5.51 -11.42 19.37
CA VAL A 323 -6.45 -10.30 19.51
C VAL A 323 -7.17 -9.96 18.19
N MET A 324 -7.10 -10.86 17.22
CA MET A 324 -7.64 -10.66 15.87
C MET A 324 -9.14 -10.33 15.87
N ASP A 325 -9.92 -10.95 16.74
CA ASP A 325 -11.34 -10.70 16.90
C ASP A 325 -11.65 -9.22 17.16
N THR A 326 -10.85 -8.57 17.99
CA THR A 326 -11.03 -7.17 18.38
C THR A 326 -10.40 -6.21 17.37
N VAL A 327 -9.19 -6.51 16.90
CA VAL A 327 -8.42 -5.60 16.03
C VAL A 327 -8.91 -5.60 14.59
N MET A 328 -9.45 -6.74 14.11
CA MET A 328 -9.92 -6.91 12.74
C MET A 328 -11.40 -6.62 12.56
N PHE A 329 -12.22 -6.96 13.57
CA PHE A 329 -13.68 -6.89 13.47
C PHE A 329 -14.30 -5.85 14.41
N GLY A 330 -13.50 -5.22 15.25
CA GLY A 330 -13.88 -4.17 16.17
C GLY A 330 -13.01 -2.94 16.06
N THR A 331 -13.25 -1.97 16.93
CA THR A 331 -12.44 -0.74 17.02
C THR A 331 -11.12 -0.98 17.73
N GLY A 332 -10.97 -2.09 18.42
CA GLY A 332 -9.81 -2.36 19.30
C GLY A 332 -9.79 -1.50 20.57
N ASP A 333 -10.90 -0.85 20.92
CA ASP A 333 -10.98 0.11 22.04
C ASP A 333 -11.50 -0.52 23.34
N ASP A 334 -11.34 -1.84 23.48
CA ASP A 334 -11.84 -2.58 24.63
C ASP A 334 -10.68 -3.04 25.56
N GLY A 335 -10.77 -2.69 26.84
CA GLY A 335 -9.88 -3.13 27.91
C GLY A 335 -8.39 -2.89 27.60
N SER A 336 -7.56 -3.90 27.90
CA SER A 336 -6.10 -3.86 27.66
C SER A 336 -5.75 -3.80 26.16
N VAL A 337 -6.61 -4.33 25.28
CA VAL A 337 -6.41 -4.30 23.83
C VAL A 337 -6.42 -2.87 23.30
N ALA A 338 -7.13 -1.95 23.94
CA ALA A 338 -7.10 -0.53 23.58
C ALA A 338 -5.69 0.08 23.64
N GLN A 339 -4.86 -0.35 24.59
CA GLN A 339 -3.47 0.12 24.71
C GLN A 339 -2.63 -0.36 23.52
N LEU A 340 -2.77 -1.62 23.12
CA LEU A 340 -2.12 -2.19 21.95
C LEU A 340 -2.55 -1.49 20.66
N THR A 341 -3.86 -1.26 20.52
CA THR A 341 -4.45 -0.58 19.35
C THR A 341 -3.97 0.87 19.26
N ASN A 342 -3.86 1.57 20.40
CA ASN A 342 -3.31 2.92 20.43
C ASN A 342 -1.82 2.96 20.09
N ALA A 343 -1.03 1.99 20.57
CA ALA A 343 0.38 1.85 20.19
C ALA A 343 0.52 1.62 18.67
N MET A 344 -0.35 0.79 18.07
CA MET A 344 -0.43 0.61 16.62
C MET A 344 -0.73 1.93 15.90
N ARG A 345 -1.78 2.65 16.31
CA ARG A 345 -2.17 3.95 15.71
C ARG A 345 -1.03 4.97 15.77
N GLN A 346 -0.27 5.03 16.84
CA GLN A 346 0.87 5.94 16.98
C GLN A 346 2.00 5.58 16.01
N GLY A 347 2.39 4.30 15.92
CA GLY A 347 3.40 3.86 14.96
C GLY A 347 3.02 4.18 13.51
N VAL A 348 1.76 3.96 13.14
CA VAL A 348 1.25 4.32 11.81
C VAL A 348 1.37 5.82 11.56
N LYS A 349 0.91 6.66 12.50
CA LYS A 349 0.95 8.13 12.34
C LYS A 349 2.36 8.67 12.20
N GLU A 350 3.32 8.11 12.94
CA GLU A 350 4.73 8.50 12.84
C GLU A 350 5.31 8.19 11.45
N ALA A 351 5.19 6.95 11.01
CA ALA A 351 5.73 6.54 9.71
C ALA A 351 5.06 7.30 8.56
N VAL A 352 3.74 7.31 8.51
CA VAL A 352 2.95 7.91 7.42
C VAL A 352 3.09 9.43 7.40
N GLY A 353 3.03 10.10 8.56
CA GLY A 353 3.14 11.56 8.65
C GLY A 353 4.47 12.08 8.10
N SER A 354 5.58 11.39 8.40
CA SER A 354 6.89 11.72 7.82
C SER A 354 6.88 11.63 6.29
N LEU A 355 6.28 10.59 5.73
CA LEU A 355 6.27 10.33 4.28
C LEU A 355 5.33 11.26 3.51
N ILE A 356 4.20 11.69 4.10
CA ILE A 356 3.33 12.72 3.53
C ILE A 356 4.12 14.00 3.23
N VAL A 357 4.99 14.41 4.17
CA VAL A 357 5.86 15.58 4.00
C VAL A 357 6.92 15.35 2.91
N GLU A 358 7.61 14.22 2.95
CA GLU A 358 8.68 13.90 2.00
C GLU A 358 8.18 13.78 0.56
N PHE A 359 6.98 13.25 0.35
CA PHE A 359 6.40 13.06 -0.98
C PHE A 359 5.67 14.32 -1.51
N GLY A 360 5.57 15.37 -0.69
CA GLY A 360 5.00 16.67 -1.08
C GLY A 360 3.47 16.70 -1.18
N SER A 361 2.77 15.74 -0.53
CA SER A 361 1.30 15.64 -0.58
C SER A 361 0.57 16.49 0.47
N VAL A 362 1.29 17.21 1.34
CA VAL A 362 0.73 18.15 2.32
C VAL A 362 -0.13 19.21 1.63
N GLY A 363 -1.37 19.40 2.08
CA GLY A 363 -2.28 20.42 1.55
C GLY A 363 -2.84 20.11 0.16
N ARG A 364 -2.64 18.91 -0.38
CA ARG A 364 -3.03 18.57 -1.75
C ARG A 364 -4.44 18.02 -1.90
N ALA A 365 -5.14 17.69 -0.81
CA ALA A 365 -6.52 17.19 -0.89
C ALA A 365 -7.49 18.09 -1.66
N PRO A 366 -7.45 19.45 -1.53
CA PRO A 366 -8.34 20.32 -2.31
C PRO A 366 -8.05 20.36 -3.82
N LEU A 367 -6.92 19.83 -4.27
CA LEU A 367 -6.53 19.79 -5.69
C LEU A 367 -7.10 18.57 -6.42
N VAL A 368 -7.62 17.59 -5.67
CA VAL A 368 -8.21 16.37 -6.23
C VAL A 368 -9.66 16.63 -6.59
N GLU A 369 -10.04 16.30 -7.81
CA GLU A 369 -11.43 16.31 -8.22
C GLU A 369 -12.20 15.18 -7.55
N MET A 370 -13.22 15.53 -6.75
CA MET A 370 -14.06 14.57 -6.04
C MET A 370 -15.01 13.87 -7.00
N THR A 371 -14.52 12.84 -7.66
CA THR A 371 -15.25 12.05 -8.66
C THR A 371 -15.82 10.79 -8.01
N SER A 372 -17.10 10.50 -8.17
CA SER A 372 -17.70 9.23 -7.73
C SER A 372 -17.34 8.08 -8.69
N LEU A 373 -17.55 6.82 -8.25
CA LEU A 373 -17.40 5.67 -9.15
C LEU A 373 -18.40 5.73 -10.31
N GLU A 374 -19.60 6.25 -10.08
CA GLU A 374 -20.62 6.43 -11.12
C GLU A 374 -20.16 7.45 -12.18
N ASP A 375 -19.68 8.62 -11.76
CA ASP A 375 -19.14 9.63 -12.66
C ASP A 375 -17.93 9.11 -13.42
N MET A 376 -17.07 8.32 -12.75
CA MET A 376 -15.89 7.72 -13.37
C MET A 376 -16.29 6.67 -14.43
N THR A 377 -17.37 5.91 -14.17
CA THR A 377 -17.91 4.98 -15.19
C THR A 377 -18.31 5.70 -16.47
N VAL A 378 -18.86 6.91 -16.36
CA VAL A 378 -19.18 7.74 -17.54
C VAL A 378 -17.91 8.16 -18.26
N ARG A 379 -16.92 8.69 -17.52
CA ARG A 379 -15.63 9.11 -18.12
C ARG A 379 -14.92 7.99 -18.88
N TYR A 380 -14.92 6.77 -18.32
CA TYR A 380 -14.31 5.61 -18.99
C TYR A 380 -15.05 5.14 -20.25
N LYS A 381 -16.30 5.54 -20.45
CA LYS A 381 -17.06 5.25 -21.69
C LYS A 381 -16.85 6.29 -22.78
N GLU A 382 -16.48 7.50 -22.39
CA GLU A 382 -16.31 8.64 -23.32
C GLU A 382 -14.85 8.76 -23.83
N GLY A 383 -13.88 8.17 -23.14
CA GLY A 383 -12.44 8.18 -23.47
C GLY A 383 -11.97 6.85 -24.02
#